data_ea707773b52bb38209cf46ea14e6850b
#
_entry.id   ea707773b52bb38209cf46ea14e6850b
#
_cell.length_a   1.000
_cell.length_b   1.000
_cell.length_c   1.000
_cell.angle_alpha   90.00
_cell.angle_beta   90.00
_cell.angle_gamma   90.00
#
_symmetry.space_group_name_H-M   'P 1'
#
loop_
_entity.id
_entity.type
_entity.pdbx_description
1 polymer ?
#
loop_
_entity_poly.entity_id
_entity_poly.type
_entity_poly.pdbx_seq_one_letter_code
_entity_poly.pdbx_strand_id
1 'polypeptide(L)'
;MKSFSPPNRLLMGPGPSDVHPRILSAMARQTIGHLDPAFIEMMDETKQMLQYAFMTENELTMPISAPGSAGMEACFVNLVEPGDKVIVCINGVFGSRMKENVTRIGGHAIIVNDEWGKPVDPQKVEQSLIDNPDAKIVAFVHAETSTGALSDAKLICELANNHGCITIVDAVTSLVGSELRVDDWGIDAIYSGSQKCLSAMPGLSPVSFSEKAIHKITHRSTPVTSWFLDLNLVMGYWGKGAKRAYHHTAPVNTLYGLHESLVMLTEEGLENSWARHQANHLLLREGLSQLGIHYLVDESCRLPQLNSVFIPEGTNEAEVRSTLLNDYNIEIGAGLGDLAGKIWRIGLMGHTSRKENIDLCLSALQKAL
;
A
#
# COMPACT_ATOMS: atom_id res chain seq x y z
N MET A 1 -23.72 -28.52 -5.97
CA MET A 1 -23.13 -27.30 -5.40
C MET A 1 -24.01 -26.12 -5.79
N LYS A 2 -24.12 -25.10 -4.93
CA LYS A 2 -24.84 -23.86 -5.25
C LYS A 2 -23.81 -22.77 -5.59
N SER A 3 -24.20 -21.79 -6.41
CA SER A 3 -23.36 -20.61 -6.66
C SER A 3 -23.13 -19.87 -5.35
N PHE A 4 -21.90 -19.37 -5.15
CA PHE A 4 -21.56 -18.56 -3.97
C PHE A 4 -22.20 -17.18 -4.09
N SER A 5 -22.89 -16.78 -3.05
CA SER A 5 -23.43 -15.41 -2.89
C SER A 5 -22.81 -14.82 -1.63
N PRO A 6 -21.91 -13.82 -1.75
CA PRO A 6 -21.29 -13.21 -0.58
C PRO A 6 -22.32 -12.44 0.24
N PRO A 7 -22.20 -12.42 1.57
CA PRO A 7 -22.99 -11.52 2.40
C PRO A 7 -22.59 -10.07 2.14
N ASN A 8 -23.52 -9.13 2.35
CA ASN A 8 -23.17 -7.72 2.39
C ASN A 8 -22.35 -7.44 3.64
N ARG A 9 -21.20 -6.81 3.47
CA ARG A 9 -20.32 -6.38 4.57
C ARG A 9 -19.84 -4.96 4.32
N LEU A 10 -19.77 -4.16 5.38
CA LEU A 10 -19.07 -2.89 5.39
C LEU A 10 -17.62 -3.16 5.83
N LEU A 11 -16.67 -2.93 4.93
CA LEU A 11 -15.28 -3.27 5.15
C LEU A 11 -14.54 -2.10 5.81
N MET A 12 -14.56 -2.06 7.13
CA MET A 12 -13.82 -1.08 7.95
C MET A 12 -12.59 -1.71 8.63
N GLY A 13 -12.00 -2.73 8.03
CA GLY A 13 -10.77 -3.34 8.46
C GLY A 13 -9.53 -2.72 7.79
N PRO A 14 -8.34 -3.32 7.99
CA PRO A 14 -7.07 -2.84 7.42
C PRO A 14 -6.91 -3.14 5.92
N GLY A 15 -7.99 -3.42 5.24
CA GLY A 15 -8.08 -3.81 3.84
C GLY A 15 -8.32 -5.32 3.64
N PRO A 16 -9.06 -5.67 2.57
CA PRO A 16 -9.53 -4.78 1.50
C PRO A 16 -10.58 -3.77 1.97
N SER A 17 -10.73 -2.66 1.23
CA SER A 17 -11.77 -1.65 1.40
C SER A 17 -12.99 -1.96 0.54
N ASP A 18 -14.11 -1.27 0.80
CA ASP A 18 -15.30 -1.38 -0.05
C ASP A 18 -15.00 -0.94 -1.49
N VAL A 19 -15.54 -1.69 -2.43
CA VAL A 19 -15.44 -1.38 -3.86
C VAL A 19 -16.67 -0.61 -4.30
N HIS A 20 -16.47 0.55 -4.94
CA HIS A 20 -17.58 1.35 -5.45
C HIS A 20 -18.35 0.60 -6.55
N PRO A 21 -19.71 0.70 -6.63
CA PRO A 21 -20.51 0.03 -7.65
C PRO A 21 -20.09 0.31 -9.09
N ARG A 22 -19.58 1.51 -9.41
CA ARG A 22 -19.01 1.86 -10.72
C ARG A 22 -17.85 0.93 -11.10
N ILE A 23 -16.97 0.64 -10.15
CA ILE A 23 -15.80 -0.24 -10.34
C ILE A 23 -16.26 -1.68 -10.60
N LEU A 24 -17.23 -2.17 -9.79
CA LEU A 24 -17.80 -3.50 -10.01
C LEU A 24 -18.47 -3.61 -11.39
N SER A 25 -19.19 -2.56 -11.83
CA SER A 25 -19.80 -2.50 -13.16
C SER A 25 -18.75 -2.50 -14.27
N ALA A 26 -17.62 -1.82 -14.09
CA ALA A 26 -16.53 -1.85 -15.05
C ALA A 26 -15.95 -3.25 -15.21
N MET A 27 -15.75 -3.98 -14.11
CA MET A 27 -15.25 -5.36 -14.15
C MET A 27 -16.22 -6.35 -14.77
N ALA A 28 -17.51 -6.08 -14.78
CA ALA A 28 -18.53 -6.91 -15.40
C ALA A 28 -18.64 -6.69 -16.94
N ARG A 29 -17.88 -5.78 -17.53
CA ARG A 29 -17.84 -5.56 -18.98
C ARG A 29 -17.24 -6.76 -19.70
N GLN A 30 -17.55 -6.87 -21.00
CA GLN A 30 -17.03 -7.93 -21.86
C GLN A 30 -15.49 -7.94 -21.85
N THR A 31 -14.89 -9.11 -21.67
CA THR A 31 -13.44 -9.29 -21.77
C THR A 31 -13.03 -9.18 -23.25
N ILE A 32 -12.01 -8.37 -23.53
CA ILE A 32 -11.33 -8.30 -24.83
C ILE A 32 -9.91 -8.85 -24.73
N GLY A 33 -9.24 -9.02 -25.86
CA GLY A 33 -7.86 -9.51 -25.88
C GLY A 33 -6.90 -8.53 -25.20
N HIS A 34 -5.95 -9.03 -24.43
CA HIS A 34 -4.94 -8.22 -23.73
C HIS A 34 -3.91 -7.55 -24.67
N LEU A 35 -3.96 -7.82 -25.96
CA LEU A 35 -3.21 -7.14 -27.03
C LEU A 35 -4.14 -6.40 -28.02
N ASP A 36 -5.43 -6.33 -27.71
CA ASP A 36 -6.38 -5.52 -28.48
C ASP A 36 -5.98 -4.05 -28.41
N PRO A 37 -6.01 -3.30 -29.52
CA PRO A 37 -5.66 -1.88 -29.53
C PRO A 37 -6.39 -1.04 -28.47
N ALA A 38 -7.69 -1.29 -28.26
CA ALA A 38 -8.48 -0.58 -27.24
C ALA A 38 -8.00 -0.92 -25.80
N PHE A 39 -7.55 -2.16 -25.58
CA PHE A 39 -6.96 -2.53 -24.30
C PHE A 39 -5.60 -1.87 -24.07
N ILE A 40 -4.79 -1.78 -25.11
CA ILE A 40 -3.49 -1.10 -25.07
C ILE A 40 -3.68 0.40 -24.76
N GLU A 41 -4.66 1.05 -25.38
CA GLU A 41 -4.99 2.45 -25.08
C GLU A 41 -5.39 2.62 -23.61
N MET A 42 -6.26 1.76 -23.09
CA MET A 42 -6.63 1.75 -21.67
C MET A 42 -5.42 1.51 -20.74
N MET A 43 -4.45 0.68 -21.16
CA MET A 43 -3.21 0.50 -20.39
C MET A 43 -2.39 1.80 -20.34
N ASP A 44 -2.32 2.57 -21.42
CA ASP A 44 -1.62 3.84 -21.46
C ASP A 44 -2.32 4.90 -20.60
N GLU A 45 -3.65 4.95 -20.62
CA GLU A 45 -4.44 5.80 -19.72
C GLU A 45 -4.23 5.40 -18.25
N THR A 46 -4.24 4.09 -17.94
CA THR A 46 -3.99 3.56 -16.60
C THR A 46 -2.61 4.01 -16.10
N LYS A 47 -1.58 3.94 -16.95
CA LYS A 47 -0.24 4.40 -16.63
C LYS A 47 -0.23 5.89 -16.29
N GLN A 48 -0.83 6.74 -17.12
CA GLN A 48 -0.90 8.19 -16.91
C GLN A 48 -1.61 8.53 -15.59
N MET A 49 -2.72 7.86 -15.30
CA MET A 49 -3.45 8.06 -14.04
C MET A 49 -2.69 7.53 -12.82
N LEU A 50 -1.89 6.47 -12.96
CA LEU A 50 -0.98 6.02 -11.89
C LEU A 50 0.16 7.00 -11.67
N GLN A 51 0.72 7.59 -12.73
CA GLN A 51 1.71 8.66 -12.61
C GLN A 51 1.12 9.85 -11.85
N TYR A 52 -0.11 10.24 -12.16
CA TYR A 52 -0.83 11.25 -11.37
C TYR A 52 -1.00 10.84 -9.90
N ALA A 53 -1.43 9.61 -9.62
CA ALA A 53 -1.64 9.14 -8.25
C ALA A 53 -0.36 9.07 -7.41
N PHE A 54 0.78 8.76 -8.04
CA PHE A 54 2.10 8.74 -7.42
C PHE A 54 2.78 10.11 -7.40
N MET A 55 2.25 11.09 -8.13
CA MET A 55 2.90 12.38 -8.39
C MET A 55 4.31 12.18 -8.97
N THR A 56 4.38 11.52 -10.12
CA THR A 56 5.64 11.17 -10.79
C THR A 56 5.53 11.24 -12.30
N GLU A 57 6.63 11.54 -12.97
CA GLU A 57 6.81 11.41 -14.41
C GLU A 57 7.57 10.12 -14.78
N ASN A 58 7.85 9.25 -13.83
CA ASN A 58 8.57 8.00 -14.05
C ASN A 58 7.92 7.16 -15.16
N GLU A 59 8.70 6.88 -16.20
CA GLU A 59 8.23 6.12 -17.36
C GLU A 59 7.82 4.69 -16.99
N LEU A 60 8.54 4.05 -16.06
CA LEU A 60 8.20 2.71 -15.57
C LEU A 60 7.22 2.82 -14.40
N THR A 61 5.98 3.20 -14.71
CA THR A 61 4.84 3.24 -13.78
C THR A 61 3.73 2.36 -14.33
N MET A 62 3.34 1.33 -13.58
CA MET A 62 2.38 0.33 -14.05
C MET A 62 1.84 -0.52 -12.90
N PRO A 63 0.74 -1.27 -13.07
CA PRO A 63 0.33 -2.29 -12.11
C PRO A 63 0.99 -3.64 -12.42
N ILE A 64 1.63 -4.26 -11.44
CA ILE A 64 1.97 -5.69 -11.47
C ILE A 64 0.67 -6.50 -11.41
N SER A 65 0.55 -7.54 -12.24
CA SER A 65 -0.63 -8.43 -12.32
C SER A 65 -0.71 -9.41 -11.14
N ALA A 66 -0.56 -8.90 -9.92
CA ALA A 66 -0.55 -9.65 -8.67
C ALA A 66 -0.75 -8.68 -7.49
N PRO A 67 -1.13 -9.15 -6.27
CA PRO A 67 -1.39 -8.28 -5.13
C PRO A 67 -0.13 -7.53 -4.63
N GLY A 68 -0.32 -6.54 -3.75
CA GLY A 68 0.75 -5.66 -3.23
C GLY A 68 1.99 -6.37 -2.71
N SER A 69 1.86 -7.60 -2.17
CA SER A 69 3.03 -8.40 -1.77
C SER A 69 3.93 -8.78 -2.95
N ALA A 70 3.36 -8.96 -4.14
CA ALA A 70 4.15 -9.19 -5.34
C ALA A 70 4.80 -7.90 -5.87
N GLY A 71 4.19 -6.74 -5.66
CA GLY A 71 4.83 -5.45 -5.91
C GLY A 71 6.03 -5.22 -4.99
N MET A 72 5.91 -5.57 -3.70
CA MET A 72 7.04 -5.62 -2.78
C MET A 72 8.14 -6.52 -3.36
N GLU A 73 7.83 -7.78 -3.63
CA GLU A 73 8.79 -8.74 -4.16
C GLU A 73 9.41 -8.27 -5.47
N ALA A 74 8.63 -7.66 -6.40
CA ALA A 74 9.13 -7.09 -7.64
C ALA A 74 10.20 -6.01 -7.41
N CYS A 75 10.01 -5.10 -6.43
CA CYS A 75 11.04 -4.12 -6.07
C CYS A 75 12.32 -4.82 -5.62
N PHE A 76 12.22 -5.78 -4.70
CA PHE A 76 13.40 -6.42 -4.13
C PHE A 76 14.12 -7.34 -5.12
N VAL A 77 13.43 -8.23 -5.85
CA VAL A 77 14.10 -9.16 -6.78
C VAL A 77 14.79 -8.45 -7.95
N ASN A 78 14.33 -7.24 -8.31
CA ASN A 78 14.92 -6.46 -9.39
C ASN A 78 16.06 -5.54 -8.91
N LEU A 79 16.03 -5.04 -7.68
CA LEU A 79 17.00 -4.06 -7.19
C LEU A 79 18.09 -4.65 -6.30
N VAL A 80 17.81 -5.77 -5.63
CA VAL A 80 18.80 -6.44 -4.75
C VAL A 80 19.51 -7.54 -5.52
N GLU A 81 20.83 -7.60 -5.38
CA GLU A 81 21.67 -8.69 -5.85
C GLU A 81 22.29 -9.44 -4.67
N PRO A 82 22.69 -10.72 -4.83
CA PRO A 82 23.36 -11.46 -3.76
C PRO A 82 24.59 -10.69 -3.24
N GLY A 83 24.67 -10.52 -1.93
CA GLY A 83 25.74 -9.76 -1.27
C GLY A 83 25.48 -8.25 -1.11
N ASP A 84 24.46 -7.68 -1.74
CA ASP A 84 24.09 -6.27 -1.54
C ASP A 84 23.68 -6.03 -0.09
N LYS A 85 24.19 -4.95 0.53
CA LYS A 85 23.73 -4.47 1.83
C LYS A 85 22.48 -3.58 1.64
N VAL A 86 21.43 -3.92 2.37
CA VAL A 86 20.15 -3.21 2.36
C VAL A 86 19.79 -2.80 3.79
N ILE A 87 19.67 -1.50 4.04
CA ILE A 87 19.12 -0.98 5.29
C ILE A 87 17.61 -1.16 5.24
N VAL A 88 17.05 -1.90 6.18
CA VAL A 88 15.61 -2.20 6.27
C VAL A 88 15.07 -1.65 7.58
N CYS A 89 14.15 -0.68 7.47
CA CYS A 89 13.48 -0.11 8.64
C CYS A 89 12.27 -0.97 9.02
N ILE A 90 12.19 -1.33 10.30
CA ILE A 90 11.13 -2.22 10.83
C ILE A 90 10.46 -1.53 12.01
N ASN A 91 9.21 -1.12 11.81
CA ASN A 91 8.30 -0.63 12.85
C ASN A 91 6.95 -1.36 12.83
N GLY A 92 6.93 -2.55 12.21
CA GLY A 92 5.76 -3.41 12.09
C GLY A 92 5.97 -4.64 11.21
N VAL A 93 4.88 -5.29 10.85
CA VAL A 93 4.90 -6.57 10.09
C VAL A 93 5.49 -6.38 8.69
N PHE A 94 5.17 -5.26 8.01
CA PHE A 94 5.54 -5.10 6.60
C PHE A 94 7.03 -4.81 6.42
N GLY A 95 7.65 -4.05 7.34
CA GLY A 95 9.10 -3.94 7.40
C GLY A 95 9.79 -5.30 7.61
N SER A 96 9.23 -6.16 8.45
CA SER A 96 9.76 -7.53 8.65
C SER A 96 9.68 -8.38 7.37
N ARG A 97 8.65 -8.19 6.53
CA ARG A 97 8.56 -8.85 5.22
C ARG A 97 9.60 -8.35 4.23
N MET A 98 9.94 -7.07 4.27
CA MET A 98 11.05 -6.52 3.46
C MET A 98 12.37 -7.20 3.81
N LYS A 99 12.68 -7.34 5.11
CA LYS A 99 13.86 -8.10 5.58
C LYS A 99 13.89 -9.51 5.00
N GLU A 100 12.76 -10.21 5.04
CA GLU A 100 12.64 -11.58 4.53
C GLU A 100 12.94 -11.62 3.02
N ASN A 101 12.45 -10.66 2.23
CA ASN A 101 12.76 -10.56 0.80
C ASN A 101 14.27 -10.39 0.57
N VAL A 102 14.93 -9.47 1.27
CA VAL A 102 16.39 -9.26 1.16
C VAL A 102 17.14 -10.56 1.44
N THR A 103 16.80 -11.24 2.54
CA THR A 103 17.46 -12.48 2.96
C THR A 103 17.28 -13.60 1.92
N ARG A 104 16.07 -13.78 1.37
CA ARG A 104 15.78 -14.82 0.36
C ARG A 104 16.51 -14.60 -0.94
N ILE A 105 16.77 -13.36 -1.33
CA ILE A 105 17.54 -13.02 -2.53
C ILE A 105 19.04 -13.22 -2.32
N GLY A 106 19.50 -13.37 -1.07
CA GLY A 106 20.92 -13.49 -0.72
C GLY A 106 21.59 -12.14 -0.41
N GLY A 107 20.83 -11.09 -0.21
CA GLY A 107 21.29 -9.80 0.29
C GLY A 107 21.53 -9.82 1.80
N HIS A 108 22.22 -8.80 2.31
CA HIS A 108 22.49 -8.57 3.72
C HIS A 108 21.58 -7.47 4.27
N ALA A 109 20.55 -7.84 5.03
CA ALA A 109 19.64 -6.90 5.68
C ALA A 109 20.28 -6.31 6.93
N ILE A 110 20.48 -4.99 6.93
CA ILE A 110 20.91 -4.19 8.08
C ILE A 110 19.64 -3.58 8.67
N ILE A 111 19.35 -3.90 9.95
CA ILE A 111 18.06 -3.59 10.53
C ILE A 111 18.10 -2.30 11.33
N VAL A 112 17.24 -1.36 10.98
CA VAL A 112 16.84 -0.22 11.80
C VAL A 112 15.50 -0.55 12.42
N ASN A 113 15.49 -0.79 13.74
CA ASN A 113 14.29 -1.24 14.44
C ASN A 113 13.69 -0.13 15.31
N ASP A 114 12.40 0.09 15.18
CA ASP A 114 11.60 0.99 15.98
C ASP A 114 10.46 0.25 16.68
N GLU A 115 9.97 0.83 17.77
CA GLU A 115 8.85 0.30 18.52
C GLU A 115 7.57 0.32 17.67
N TRP A 116 6.77 -0.73 17.76
CA TRP A 116 5.50 -0.83 17.05
C TRP A 116 4.52 0.26 17.52
N GLY A 117 4.00 1.03 16.58
CA GLY A 117 3.17 2.22 16.84
C GLY A 117 3.96 3.53 16.80
N LYS A 118 5.28 3.46 16.62
CA LYS A 118 6.14 4.63 16.34
C LYS A 118 6.49 4.68 14.85
N PRO A 119 6.75 5.88 14.30
CA PRO A 119 7.31 6.01 12.95
C PRO A 119 8.76 5.51 12.94
N VAL A 120 9.30 5.30 11.74
CA VAL A 120 10.74 5.11 11.57
C VAL A 120 11.48 6.36 12.04
N ASP A 121 12.50 6.16 12.88
CA ASP A 121 13.36 7.24 13.39
C ASP A 121 14.45 7.61 12.36
N PRO A 122 14.38 8.81 11.75
CA PRO A 122 15.36 9.24 10.75
C PRO A 122 16.80 9.30 11.29
N GLN A 123 17.00 9.57 12.57
CA GLN A 123 18.35 9.62 13.17
C GLN A 123 18.98 8.22 13.20
N LYS A 124 18.22 7.19 13.47
CA LYS A 124 18.69 5.80 13.39
C LYS A 124 19.04 5.41 11.94
N VAL A 125 18.26 5.88 10.96
CA VAL A 125 18.53 5.64 9.54
C VAL A 125 19.85 6.32 9.14
N GLU A 126 20.04 7.59 9.50
CA GLU A 126 21.28 8.33 9.24
C GLU A 126 22.48 7.65 9.88
N GLN A 127 22.41 7.25 11.15
CA GLN A 127 23.48 6.51 11.82
C GLN A 127 23.78 5.19 11.11
N SER A 128 22.75 4.45 10.70
CA SER A 128 22.93 3.19 9.96
C SER A 128 23.59 3.38 8.61
N LEU A 129 23.31 4.49 7.92
CA LEU A 129 23.98 4.88 6.65
C LEU A 129 25.44 5.23 6.87
N ILE A 130 25.77 5.97 7.94
CA ILE A 130 27.14 6.30 8.31
C ILE A 130 27.95 5.03 8.63
N ASP A 131 27.38 4.12 9.40
CA ASP A 131 28.04 2.86 9.79
C ASP A 131 28.18 1.86 8.63
N ASN A 132 27.41 2.03 7.57
CA ASN A 132 27.40 1.15 6.40
C ASN A 132 27.50 1.95 5.08
N PRO A 133 28.65 2.60 4.81
CA PRO A 133 28.81 3.47 3.63
C PRO A 133 28.75 2.71 2.30
N ASP A 134 28.79 1.39 2.31
CA ASP A 134 28.64 0.51 1.16
C ASP A 134 27.20 -0.03 0.98
N ALA A 135 26.25 0.40 1.80
CA ALA A 135 24.85 0.10 1.63
C ALA A 135 24.34 0.60 0.25
N LYS A 136 23.53 -0.21 -0.41
CA LYS A 136 23.00 0.08 -1.75
C LYS A 136 21.57 0.59 -1.72
N ILE A 137 20.79 0.21 -0.72
CA ILE A 137 19.35 0.42 -0.67
C ILE A 137 18.93 0.76 0.76
N VAL A 138 17.98 1.68 0.88
CA VAL A 138 17.18 1.90 2.10
C VAL A 138 15.74 1.52 1.80
N ALA A 139 15.17 0.61 2.57
CA ALA A 139 13.80 0.14 2.40
C ALA A 139 12.98 0.39 3.67
N PHE A 140 11.80 0.97 3.53
CA PHE A 140 10.91 1.27 4.65
C PHE A 140 9.44 1.30 4.26
N VAL A 141 8.57 1.24 5.25
CA VAL A 141 7.12 1.37 5.09
C VAL A 141 6.71 2.81 5.40
N HIS A 142 6.12 3.51 4.43
CA HIS A 142 5.59 4.85 4.63
C HIS A 142 4.39 4.83 5.59
N ALA A 143 3.44 3.91 5.35
CA ALA A 143 2.21 3.77 6.11
C ALA A 143 2.08 2.33 6.64
N GLU A 144 2.56 2.07 7.86
CA GLU A 144 2.58 0.72 8.44
C GLU A 144 1.19 0.28 8.92
N THR A 145 0.56 -0.60 8.13
CA THR A 145 -0.84 -1.03 8.35
C THR A 145 -1.02 -1.90 9.60
N SER A 146 0.04 -2.56 10.07
CA SER A 146 -0.05 -3.38 11.29
C SER A 146 -0.15 -2.55 12.56
N THR A 147 0.31 -1.30 12.52
CA THR A 147 0.38 -0.40 13.68
C THR A 147 -0.40 0.91 13.52
N GLY A 148 -0.60 1.39 12.30
CA GLY A 148 -1.24 2.68 12.02
C GLY A 148 -0.28 3.88 12.07
N ALA A 149 1.04 3.64 12.03
CA ALA A 149 2.06 4.69 12.07
C ALA A 149 2.45 5.17 10.66
N LEU A 150 2.60 6.49 10.50
CA LEU A 150 3.09 7.17 9.31
C LEU A 150 4.53 7.62 9.54
N SER A 151 5.45 7.20 8.69
CA SER A 151 6.86 7.59 8.72
C SER A 151 7.12 8.78 7.79
N ASP A 152 8.11 9.62 8.13
CA ASP A 152 8.52 10.75 7.29
C ASP A 152 9.32 10.25 6.07
N ALA A 153 8.57 9.90 5.02
CA ALA A 153 9.19 9.37 3.80
C ALA A 153 10.09 10.40 3.10
N LYS A 154 9.75 11.69 3.16
CA LYS A 154 10.56 12.75 2.56
C LYS A 154 11.96 12.79 3.17
N LEU A 155 12.03 12.87 4.49
CA LEU A 155 13.32 12.96 5.20
C LEU A 155 14.14 11.68 5.06
N ILE A 156 13.51 10.50 5.16
CA ILE A 156 14.23 9.22 5.01
C ILE A 156 14.80 9.07 3.60
N CYS A 157 14.04 9.45 2.57
CA CYS A 157 14.52 9.42 1.18
C CYS A 157 15.64 10.43 0.94
N GLU A 158 15.56 11.63 1.52
CA GLU A 158 16.64 12.64 1.45
C GLU A 158 17.94 12.09 2.04
N LEU A 159 17.89 11.48 3.23
CA LEU A 159 19.04 10.84 3.87
C LEU A 159 19.63 9.73 3.00
N ALA A 160 18.81 8.84 2.47
CA ALA A 160 19.24 7.76 1.59
C ALA A 160 19.91 8.28 0.31
N ASN A 161 19.30 9.26 -0.35
CA ASN A 161 19.81 9.86 -1.58
C ASN A 161 21.15 10.58 -1.36
N ASN A 162 21.32 11.28 -0.25
CA ASN A 162 22.58 11.95 0.13
C ASN A 162 23.74 10.95 0.31
N HIS A 163 23.44 9.69 0.66
CA HIS A 163 24.41 8.60 0.75
C HIS A 163 24.49 7.74 -0.54
N GLY A 164 23.83 8.15 -1.62
CA GLY A 164 23.84 7.44 -2.91
C GLY A 164 23.04 6.14 -2.93
N CYS A 165 22.25 5.84 -1.89
CA CYS A 165 21.39 4.66 -1.83
C CYS A 165 20.17 4.82 -2.72
N ILE A 166 19.66 3.69 -3.23
CA ILE A 166 18.33 3.58 -3.83
C ILE A 166 17.29 3.45 -2.71
N THR A 167 16.13 4.07 -2.87
CA THR A 167 15.01 3.92 -1.93
C THR A 167 13.98 2.91 -2.43
N ILE A 168 13.49 2.03 -1.54
CA ILE A 168 12.31 1.19 -1.77
C ILE A 168 11.26 1.56 -0.72
N VAL A 169 10.10 2.04 -1.17
CA VAL A 169 9.04 2.55 -0.30
C VAL A 169 7.76 1.70 -0.45
N ASP A 170 7.25 1.21 0.68
CA ASP A 170 5.91 0.63 0.74
C ASP A 170 4.87 1.74 0.91
N ALA A 171 4.06 1.95 -0.12
CA ALA A 171 2.93 2.86 -0.12
C ALA A 171 1.58 2.12 -0.26
N VAL A 172 1.54 0.84 0.16
CA VAL A 172 0.31 0.03 0.03
C VAL A 172 -0.88 0.72 0.69
N THR A 173 -0.67 1.33 1.83
CA THR A 173 -1.75 1.96 2.59
C THR A 173 -1.78 3.48 2.43
N SER A 174 -0.67 4.13 2.06
CA SER A 174 -0.59 5.60 1.92
C SER A 174 -1.06 6.11 0.56
N LEU A 175 -0.84 5.37 -0.53
CA LEU A 175 -1.23 5.84 -1.87
C LEU A 175 -2.69 6.28 -1.90
N VAL A 176 -2.95 7.53 -2.30
CA VAL A 176 -4.29 8.16 -2.37
C VAL A 176 -4.90 8.52 -1.01
N GLY A 177 -4.52 7.84 0.08
CA GLY A 177 -5.08 8.08 1.43
C GLY A 177 -4.33 9.13 2.24
N SER A 178 -3.04 9.33 1.99
CA SER A 178 -2.18 10.33 2.61
C SER A 178 -1.31 10.98 1.55
N GLU A 179 -0.77 12.16 1.86
CA GLU A 179 0.17 12.83 0.96
C GLU A 179 1.34 11.92 0.60
N LEU A 180 1.62 11.85 -0.70
CA LEU A 180 2.73 11.08 -1.27
C LEU A 180 3.18 11.76 -2.56
N ARG A 181 4.47 12.14 -2.64
CA ARG A 181 5.06 12.87 -3.78
C ARG A 181 6.33 12.17 -4.22
N VAL A 182 6.22 11.24 -5.14
CA VAL A 182 7.35 10.36 -5.52
C VAL A 182 8.54 11.14 -6.03
N ASP A 183 8.33 12.06 -6.97
CA ASP A 183 9.43 12.84 -7.57
C ASP A 183 9.98 13.87 -6.59
N ASP A 184 9.11 14.63 -5.91
CA ASP A 184 9.53 15.67 -4.97
C ASP A 184 10.31 15.12 -3.77
N TRP A 185 10.03 13.87 -3.37
CA TRP A 185 10.70 13.20 -2.24
C TRP A 185 11.87 12.33 -2.68
N GLY A 186 12.13 12.23 -3.98
CA GLY A 186 13.25 11.45 -4.53
C GLY A 186 13.12 9.95 -4.27
N ILE A 187 11.92 9.41 -4.41
CA ILE A 187 11.65 7.97 -4.24
C ILE A 187 12.06 7.23 -5.51
N ASP A 188 12.98 6.25 -5.39
CA ASP A 188 13.49 5.50 -6.54
C ASP A 188 12.60 4.32 -6.94
N ALA A 189 12.06 3.58 -5.97
CA ALA A 189 11.15 2.46 -6.20
C ALA A 189 10.02 2.47 -5.18
N ILE A 190 8.80 2.30 -5.65
CA ILE A 190 7.61 2.34 -4.81
C ILE A 190 6.60 1.29 -5.28
N TYR A 191 5.88 0.71 -4.33
CA TYR A 191 4.77 -0.19 -4.62
C TYR A 191 3.56 0.09 -3.74
N SER A 192 2.39 -0.27 -4.28
CA SER A 192 1.12 -0.14 -3.57
C SER A 192 0.21 -1.36 -3.82
N GLY A 193 -1.03 -1.29 -3.36
CA GLY A 193 -2.06 -2.31 -3.57
C GLY A 193 -3.40 -1.70 -3.96
N SER A 194 -4.05 -2.25 -4.97
CA SER A 194 -5.31 -1.72 -5.51
C SER A 194 -6.48 -1.75 -4.52
N GLN A 195 -6.44 -2.64 -3.53
CA GLN A 195 -7.54 -2.89 -2.57
C GLN A 195 -7.55 -1.98 -1.34
N LYS A 196 -6.66 -0.99 -1.27
CA LYS A 196 -6.60 -0.02 -0.17
C LYS A 196 -7.34 1.27 -0.54
N CYS A 197 -6.70 2.43 -0.49
CA CYS A 197 -7.40 3.69 -0.74
C CYS A 197 -7.83 3.91 -2.19
N LEU A 198 -7.28 3.16 -3.15
CA LEU A 198 -7.82 3.10 -4.51
C LEU A 198 -9.20 2.42 -4.58
N SER A 199 -9.58 1.63 -3.59
CA SER A 199 -10.88 0.93 -3.53
C SER A 199 -11.22 0.07 -4.76
N ALA A 200 -10.19 -0.41 -5.46
CA ALA A 200 -10.33 -1.42 -6.50
C ALA A 200 -10.24 -2.82 -5.91
N MET A 201 -10.47 -3.84 -6.73
CA MET A 201 -10.37 -5.22 -6.29
C MET A 201 -8.92 -5.59 -5.93
N PRO A 202 -8.68 -6.47 -4.93
CA PRO A 202 -7.36 -7.03 -4.72
C PRO A 202 -6.88 -7.81 -5.95
N GLY A 203 -5.58 -7.79 -6.21
CA GLY A 203 -4.98 -8.57 -7.30
C GLY A 203 -4.11 -7.77 -8.25
N LEU A 204 -3.99 -6.45 -8.03
CA LEU A 204 -3.07 -5.57 -8.75
C LEU A 204 -2.18 -4.79 -7.77
N SER A 205 -0.92 -4.61 -8.12
CA SER A 205 0.02 -3.79 -7.36
C SER A 205 0.56 -2.66 -8.24
N PRO A 206 0.07 -1.43 -8.09
CA PRO A 206 0.71 -0.26 -8.68
C PRO A 206 2.16 -0.14 -8.22
N VAL A 207 3.07 0.10 -9.17
CA VAL A 207 4.50 0.30 -8.91
C VAL A 207 5.03 1.46 -9.75
N SER A 208 6.08 2.12 -9.27
CA SER A 208 6.83 3.11 -10.04
C SER A 208 8.32 3.00 -9.75
N PHE A 209 9.15 3.22 -10.78
CA PHE A 209 10.61 3.12 -10.69
C PHE A 209 11.26 4.32 -11.37
N SER A 210 12.18 5.00 -10.67
CA SER A 210 12.98 6.11 -11.19
C SER A 210 13.96 5.64 -12.27
N GLU A 211 14.52 6.58 -13.04
CA GLU A 211 15.61 6.27 -13.97
C GLU A 211 16.82 5.66 -13.27
N LYS A 212 17.14 6.09 -12.05
CA LYS A 212 18.23 5.51 -11.23
C LYS A 212 17.92 4.04 -10.88
N ALA A 213 16.68 3.72 -10.53
CA ALA A 213 16.25 2.34 -10.29
C ALA A 213 16.29 1.51 -11.58
N ILE A 214 15.79 2.04 -12.71
CA ILE A 214 15.85 1.38 -14.02
C ILE A 214 17.29 1.10 -14.43
N HIS A 215 18.20 2.06 -14.23
CA HIS A 215 19.62 1.86 -14.51
C HIS A 215 20.17 0.67 -13.72
N LYS A 216 19.89 0.58 -12.41
CA LYS A 216 20.33 -0.59 -11.61
C LYS A 216 19.72 -1.89 -12.12
N ILE A 217 18.44 -1.89 -12.48
CA ILE A 217 17.74 -3.09 -13.00
C ILE A 217 18.37 -3.58 -14.31
N THR A 218 18.69 -2.68 -15.23
CA THR A 218 19.20 -3.03 -16.56
C THR A 218 20.71 -3.35 -16.57
N HIS A 219 21.44 -2.98 -15.53
CA HIS A 219 22.90 -3.22 -15.41
C HIS A 219 23.24 -4.24 -14.30
N ARG A 220 22.30 -5.12 -13.97
CA ARG A 220 22.53 -6.21 -13.01
C ARG A 220 23.64 -7.14 -13.50
N SER A 221 24.40 -7.66 -12.56
CA SER A 221 25.42 -8.70 -12.82
C SER A 221 24.83 -10.10 -12.80
N THR A 222 23.68 -10.28 -12.12
CA THR A 222 22.99 -11.58 -11.96
C THR A 222 21.58 -11.50 -12.53
N PRO A 223 21.04 -12.59 -13.11
CA PRO A 223 19.64 -12.65 -13.53
C PRO A 223 18.68 -12.41 -12.36
N VAL A 224 17.53 -11.80 -12.64
CA VAL A 224 16.44 -11.72 -11.66
C VAL A 224 15.94 -13.12 -11.35
N THR A 225 15.79 -13.46 -10.07
CA THR A 225 15.42 -14.82 -9.61
C THR A 225 13.99 -15.23 -9.95
N SER A 226 13.14 -14.27 -10.31
CA SER A 226 11.75 -14.49 -10.71
C SER A 226 11.56 -14.10 -12.17
N TRP A 227 11.25 -15.08 -13.06
CA TRP A 227 10.94 -14.75 -14.45
C TRP A 227 9.70 -13.86 -14.57
N PHE A 228 8.66 -14.12 -13.78
CA PHE A 228 7.40 -13.38 -13.86
C PHE A 228 7.52 -11.92 -13.38
N LEU A 229 8.39 -11.67 -12.39
CA LEU A 229 8.61 -10.34 -11.83
C LEU A 229 9.85 -9.65 -12.41
N ASP A 230 10.52 -10.24 -13.40
CA ASP A 230 11.66 -9.60 -14.07
C ASP A 230 11.18 -8.39 -14.89
N LEU A 231 11.50 -7.19 -14.39
CA LEU A 231 11.07 -5.94 -15.02
C LEU A 231 11.69 -5.72 -16.40
N ASN A 232 12.86 -6.31 -16.69
CA ASN A 232 13.42 -6.26 -18.05
C ASN A 232 12.49 -6.93 -19.07
N LEU A 233 11.79 -7.98 -18.66
CA LEU A 233 10.80 -8.66 -19.50
C LEU A 233 9.46 -7.92 -19.52
N VAL A 234 9.00 -7.46 -18.35
CA VAL A 234 7.72 -6.77 -18.18
C VAL A 234 7.69 -5.42 -18.91
N MET A 235 8.82 -4.68 -18.94
CA MET A 235 8.95 -3.42 -19.68
C MET A 235 8.60 -3.56 -21.15
N GLY A 236 8.84 -4.72 -21.78
CA GLY A 236 8.43 -4.99 -23.16
C GLY A 236 6.91 -5.01 -23.35
N TYR A 237 6.13 -5.28 -22.30
CA TYR A 237 4.66 -5.31 -22.33
C TYR A 237 4.02 -3.98 -21.91
N TRP A 238 4.63 -3.26 -20.94
CA TRP A 238 4.14 -1.97 -20.45
C TRP A 238 4.87 -0.75 -21.02
N GLY A 239 5.87 -0.93 -21.90
CA GLY A 239 6.65 0.14 -22.51
C GLY A 239 5.91 0.94 -23.57
N LYS A 240 6.53 2.03 -24.03
CA LYS A 240 6.01 2.88 -25.12
C LYS A 240 6.13 2.18 -26.47
N GLY A 241 5.08 2.29 -27.31
CA GLY A 241 5.11 1.96 -28.74
C GLY A 241 4.09 0.94 -29.19
N ALA A 242 3.82 0.94 -30.49
CA ALA A 242 2.77 0.14 -31.14
C ALA A 242 2.99 -1.38 -31.12
N LYS A 243 4.19 -1.86 -30.78
CA LYS A 243 4.50 -3.28 -30.64
C LYS A 243 4.84 -3.62 -29.22
N ARG A 244 3.80 -3.95 -28.43
CA ARG A 244 3.99 -4.50 -27.10
C ARG A 244 4.32 -6.00 -27.19
N ALA A 245 5.41 -6.41 -26.54
CA ALA A 245 5.78 -7.80 -26.44
C ALA A 245 4.84 -8.53 -25.47
N TYR A 246 4.41 -9.76 -25.82
CA TYR A 246 3.66 -10.60 -24.91
C TYR A 246 4.57 -11.10 -23.77
N HIS A 247 4.23 -10.74 -22.55
CA HIS A 247 4.87 -11.29 -21.36
C HIS A 247 3.94 -12.30 -20.67
N HIS A 248 2.72 -11.90 -20.36
CA HIS A 248 1.68 -12.75 -19.75
C HIS A 248 0.29 -12.25 -20.16
N THR A 249 -0.72 -13.09 -19.98
CA THR A 249 -2.10 -12.64 -20.15
C THR A 249 -2.51 -11.79 -18.96
N ALA A 250 -2.65 -10.49 -19.19
CA ALA A 250 -3.07 -9.55 -18.16
C ALA A 250 -4.47 -9.88 -17.62
N PRO A 251 -4.77 -9.62 -16.35
CA PRO A 251 -6.09 -9.80 -15.76
C PRO A 251 -7.04 -8.68 -16.23
N VAL A 252 -7.53 -8.82 -17.47
CA VAL A 252 -8.24 -7.76 -18.24
C VAL A 252 -9.33 -7.07 -17.42
N ASN A 253 -10.29 -7.84 -16.88
CA ASN A 253 -11.42 -7.27 -16.16
C ASN A 253 -11.01 -6.65 -14.81
N THR A 254 -9.95 -7.14 -14.17
CA THR A 254 -9.40 -6.52 -12.95
C THR A 254 -8.75 -5.18 -13.28
N LEU A 255 -8.10 -5.08 -14.45
CA LEU A 255 -7.54 -3.82 -14.96
C LEU A 255 -8.63 -2.81 -15.33
N TYR A 256 -9.79 -3.24 -15.88
CA TYR A 256 -10.94 -2.34 -16.04
C TYR A 256 -11.37 -1.74 -14.69
N GLY A 257 -11.38 -2.54 -13.62
CA GLY A 257 -11.71 -2.06 -12.28
C GLY A 257 -10.69 -1.06 -11.75
N LEU A 258 -9.40 -1.30 -11.95
CA LEU A 258 -8.36 -0.36 -11.56
C LEU A 258 -8.44 0.95 -12.37
N HIS A 259 -8.61 0.85 -13.68
CA HIS A 259 -8.80 2.01 -14.56
C HIS A 259 -9.97 2.88 -14.07
N GLU A 260 -11.14 2.28 -13.83
CA GLU A 260 -12.33 3.00 -13.34
C GLU A 260 -12.10 3.65 -11.96
N SER A 261 -11.36 2.97 -11.06
CA SER A 261 -10.96 3.53 -9.78
C SER A 261 -10.08 4.77 -9.93
N LEU A 262 -9.14 4.73 -10.87
CA LEU A 262 -8.26 5.86 -11.17
C LEU A 262 -9.00 7.02 -11.85
N VAL A 263 -9.98 6.73 -12.72
CA VAL A 263 -10.90 7.75 -13.28
C VAL A 263 -11.63 8.45 -12.15
N MET A 264 -12.20 7.71 -11.19
CA MET A 264 -12.87 8.29 -10.02
C MET A 264 -11.93 9.14 -9.17
N LEU A 265 -10.66 8.74 -9.02
CA LEU A 265 -9.65 9.54 -8.34
C LEU A 265 -9.38 10.86 -9.07
N THR A 266 -9.29 10.84 -10.40
CA THR A 266 -9.09 12.08 -11.18
C THR A 266 -10.31 13.00 -11.11
N GLU A 267 -11.52 12.46 -11.03
CA GLU A 267 -12.76 13.22 -10.82
C GLU A 267 -12.81 13.86 -9.40
N GLU A 268 -12.37 13.15 -8.37
CA GLU A 268 -12.29 13.66 -6.99
C GLU A 268 -11.16 14.67 -6.83
N GLY A 269 -10.00 14.39 -7.41
CA GLY A 269 -8.75 15.08 -7.19
C GLY A 269 -7.96 14.52 -6.01
N LEU A 270 -6.63 14.36 -6.20
CA LEU A 270 -5.75 13.68 -5.24
C LEU A 270 -5.73 14.39 -3.87
N GLU A 271 -5.59 15.72 -3.87
CA GLU A 271 -5.59 16.52 -2.63
C GLU A 271 -6.94 16.46 -1.89
N ASN A 272 -8.05 16.40 -2.64
CA ASN A 272 -9.39 16.23 -2.05
C ASN A 272 -9.53 14.84 -1.42
N SER A 273 -8.95 13.81 -2.01
CA SER A 273 -8.92 12.48 -1.41
C SER A 273 -8.15 12.48 -0.07
N TRP A 274 -6.97 13.10 0.00
CA TRP A 274 -6.23 13.24 1.26
C TRP A 274 -7.04 14.01 2.30
N ALA A 275 -7.62 15.15 1.91
CA ALA A 275 -8.43 15.97 2.81
C ALA A 275 -9.66 15.21 3.34
N ARG A 276 -10.34 14.42 2.50
CA ARG A 276 -11.48 13.57 2.90
C ARG A 276 -11.07 12.50 3.90
N HIS A 277 -9.95 11.81 3.67
CA HIS A 277 -9.44 10.82 4.62
C HIS A 277 -9.10 11.46 5.97
N GLN A 278 -8.44 12.61 5.95
CA GLN A 278 -8.09 13.36 7.16
C GLN A 278 -9.35 13.83 7.91
N ALA A 279 -10.33 14.42 7.23
CA ALA A 279 -11.58 14.88 7.85
C ALA A 279 -12.34 13.72 8.50
N ASN A 280 -12.44 12.58 7.83
CA ASN A 280 -13.11 11.40 8.33
C ASN A 280 -12.34 10.74 9.51
N HIS A 281 -11.00 10.76 9.49
CA HIS A 281 -10.19 10.38 10.64
C HIS A 281 -10.53 11.20 11.88
N LEU A 282 -10.64 12.53 11.72
CA LEU A 282 -10.96 13.42 12.85
C LEU A 282 -12.37 13.13 13.41
N LEU A 283 -13.35 12.86 12.56
CA LEU A 283 -14.70 12.47 12.99
C LEU A 283 -14.68 11.13 13.77
N LEU A 284 -13.97 10.12 13.24
CA LEU A 284 -13.83 8.85 13.94
C LEU A 284 -13.11 9.01 15.28
N ARG A 285 -12.05 9.81 15.33
CA ARG A 285 -11.28 10.09 16.55
C ARG A 285 -12.17 10.70 17.64
N GLU A 286 -12.99 11.69 17.29
CA GLU A 286 -13.91 12.33 18.21
C GLU A 286 -14.90 11.32 18.80
N GLY A 287 -15.54 10.51 17.94
CA GLY A 287 -16.50 9.49 18.39
C GLY A 287 -15.86 8.39 19.25
N LEU A 288 -14.66 7.92 18.89
CA LEU A 288 -13.93 6.93 19.70
C LEU A 288 -13.53 7.50 21.08
N SER A 289 -13.12 8.78 21.14
CA SER A 289 -12.82 9.46 22.40
C SER A 289 -14.03 9.53 23.32
N GLN A 290 -15.24 9.76 22.78
CA GLN A 290 -16.50 9.75 23.56
C GLN A 290 -16.82 8.36 24.11
N LEU A 291 -16.37 7.29 23.46
CA LEU A 291 -16.47 5.90 23.93
C LEU A 291 -15.32 5.49 24.87
N GLY A 292 -14.40 6.39 25.21
CA GLY A 292 -13.24 6.10 26.03
C GLY A 292 -12.17 5.23 25.35
N ILE A 293 -12.20 5.15 24.02
CA ILE A 293 -11.26 4.36 23.24
C ILE A 293 -10.06 5.22 22.84
N HIS A 294 -8.85 4.76 23.17
CA HIS A 294 -7.61 5.50 22.94
C HIS A 294 -6.80 4.93 21.78
N TYR A 295 -6.07 5.80 21.09
CA TYR A 295 -5.18 5.43 20.00
C TYR A 295 -3.86 4.85 20.49
N LEU A 296 -3.33 3.87 19.75
CA LEU A 296 -1.97 3.35 19.93
C LEU A 296 -0.91 4.37 19.49
N VAL A 297 -1.15 5.06 18.38
CA VAL A 297 -0.18 5.92 17.69
C VAL A 297 -0.34 7.38 18.12
N ASP A 298 0.77 8.09 18.33
CA ASP A 298 0.78 9.51 18.64
C ASP A 298 0.12 10.34 17.52
N GLU A 299 -0.55 11.43 17.87
CA GLU A 299 -1.34 12.25 16.94
C GLU A 299 -0.51 12.76 15.75
N SER A 300 0.76 13.07 15.96
CA SER A 300 1.67 13.62 14.95
C SER A 300 2.04 12.64 13.84
N CYS A 301 1.84 11.33 14.05
CA CYS A 301 2.21 10.29 13.10
C CYS A 301 1.11 9.23 12.87
N ARG A 302 -0.16 9.60 13.11
CA ARG A 302 -1.31 8.74 12.82
C ARG A 302 -1.62 8.69 11.34
N LEU A 303 -1.95 7.49 10.86
CA LEU A 303 -2.53 7.30 9.54
C LEU A 303 -4.01 7.73 9.56
N PRO A 304 -4.45 8.64 8.69
CA PRO A 304 -5.88 8.97 8.58
C PRO A 304 -6.73 7.76 8.15
N GLN A 305 -6.22 6.97 7.23
CA GLN A 305 -6.94 5.84 6.62
C GLN A 305 -6.86 4.54 7.42
N LEU A 306 -6.05 4.48 8.49
CA LEU A 306 -6.01 3.30 9.38
C LEU A 306 -5.80 3.69 10.84
N ASN A 307 -6.79 3.38 11.65
CA ASN A 307 -6.92 3.79 13.03
C ASN A 307 -6.70 2.60 13.96
N SER A 308 -5.53 2.51 14.56
CA SER A 308 -5.20 1.49 15.56
C SER A 308 -5.53 2.02 16.95
N VAL A 309 -6.42 1.33 17.64
CA VAL A 309 -6.96 1.76 18.94
C VAL A 309 -6.88 0.64 19.95
N PHE A 310 -6.59 0.99 21.21
CA PHE A 310 -6.57 0.01 22.30
C PHE A 310 -7.97 -0.54 22.57
N ILE A 311 -8.02 -1.81 22.87
CA ILE A 311 -9.23 -2.48 23.35
C ILE A 311 -9.49 -2.00 24.79
N PRO A 312 -10.71 -1.52 25.12
CA PRO A 312 -11.02 -1.11 26.50
C PRO A 312 -10.81 -2.26 27.50
N GLU A 313 -10.34 -1.92 28.69
CA GLU A 313 -10.10 -2.91 29.75
C GLU A 313 -11.37 -3.69 30.08
N GLY A 314 -11.23 -5.01 30.26
CA GLY A 314 -12.36 -5.91 30.54
C GLY A 314 -13.17 -6.32 29.32
N THR A 315 -12.86 -5.80 28.11
CA THR A 315 -13.59 -6.13 26.88
C THR A 315 -13.10 -7.43 26.25
N ASN A 316 -14.02 -8.29 25.86
CA ASN A 316 -13.70 -9.46 25.03
C ASN A 316 -13.56 -9.06 23.57
N GLU A 317 -12.32 -8.98 23.09
CA GLU A 317 -11.95 -8.55 21.74
C GLU A 317 -12.69 -9.31 20.64
N ALA A 318 -12.69 -10.62 20.72
CA ALA A 318 -13.27 -11.49 19.71
C ALA A 318 -14.82 -11.41 19.69
N GLU A 319 -15.43 -11.22 20.84
CA GLU A 319 -16.89 -11.08 20.98
C GLU A 319 -17.37 -9.77 20.34
N VAL A 320 -16.70 -8.64 20.64
CA VAL A 320 -17.06 -7.35 20.03
C VAL A 320 -16.92 -7.41 18.50
N ARG A 321 -15.82 -7.94 17.95
CA ARG A 321 -15.67 -8.08 16.49
C ARG A 321 -16.71 -9.03 15.89
N SER A 322 -17.05 -10.11 16.59
CA SER A 322 -18.08 -11.05 16.16
C SER A 322 -19.47 -10.39 16.13
N THR A 323 -19.80 -9.60 17.15
CA THR A 323 -21.03 -8.81 17.22
C THR A 323 -21.10 -7.79 16.07
N LEU A 324 -20.02 -7.01 15.85
CA LEU A 324 -19.97 -6.07 14.72
C LEU A 324 -20.21 -6.79 13.39
N LEU A 325 -19.56 -7.93 13.18
CA LEU A 325 -19.66 -8.68 11.92
C LEU A 325 -21.04 -9.30 11.72
N ASN A 326 -21.62 -9.93 12.74
CA ASN A 326 -22.80 -10.77 12.61
C ASN A 326 -24.11 -9.97 12.76
N ASP A 327 -24.14 -8.98 13.66
CA ASP A 327 -25.36 -8.24 13.97
C ASP A 327 -25.42 -6.92 13.18
N TYR A 328 -24.26 -6.32 12.86
CA TYR A 328 -24.19 -5.03 12.15
C TYR A 328 -23.57 -5.11 10.75
N ASN A 329 -23.09 -6.28 10.33
CA ASN A 329 -22.41 -6.47 9.04
C ASN A 329 -21.14 -5.58 8.86
N ILE A 330 -20.48 -5.21 9.96
CA ILE A 330 -19.27 -4.38 9.94
C ILE A 330 -18.06 -5.24 10.25
N GLU A 331 -17.06 -5.19 9.38
CA GLU A 331 -15.77 -5.85 9.57
C GLU A 331 -14.71 -4.84 10.02
N ILE A 332 -14.14 -5.03 11.23
CA ILE A 332 -12.93 -4.35 11.69
C ILE A 332 -11.81 -5.35 11.90
N GLY A 333 -10.55 -4.88 11.89
CA GLY A 333 -9.38 -5.74 12.03
C GLY A 333 -8.93 -5.96 13.47
N ALA A 334 -8.40 -7.14 13.76
CA ALA A 334 -7.65 -7.40 14.99
C ALA A 334 -6.21 -6.85 14.88
N GLY A 335 -5.53 -6.72 16.03
CA GLY A 335 -4.08 -6.51 16.07
C GLY A 335 -3.31 -7.68 15.48
N LEU A 336 -2.06 -7.44 15.06
CA LEU A 336 -1.14 -8.45 14.54
C LEU A 336 0.10 -8.56 15.44
N GLY A 337 0.77 -9.72 15.41
CA GLY A 337 2.02 -9.93 16.14
C GLY A 337 1.90 -9.54 17.61
N ASP A 338 2.79 -8.68 18.09
CA ASP A 338 2.85 -8.21 19.49
C ASP A 338 1.63 -7.39 19.94
N LEU A 339 0.81 -6.92 18.98
CA LEU A 339 -0.42 -6.16 19.20
C LEU A 339 -1.69 -7.03 19.14
N ALA A 340 -1.54 -8.33 18.89
CA ALA A 340 -2.67 -9.27 18.88
C ALA A 340 -3.38 -9.28 20.23
N GLY A 341 -4.71 -9.14 20.24
CA GLY A 341 -5.51 -9.07 21.45
C GLY A 341 -5.40 -7.76 22.25
N LYS A 342 -4.61 -6.79 21.80
CA LYS A 342 -4.40 -5.50 22.49
C LYS A 342 -5.09 -4.34 21.78
N ILE A 343 -5.25 -4.41 20.45
CA ILE A 343 -5.80 -3.34 19.64
C ILE A 343 -6.83 -3.85 18.63
N TRP A 344 -7.71 -2.94 18.21
CA TRP A 344 -8.44 -3.03 16.96
C TRP A 344 -7.83 -2.13 15.91
N ARG A 345 -8.05 -2.47 14.64
CA ARG A 345 -7.66 -1.65 13.49
C ARG A 345 -8.91 -1.30 12.69
N ILE A 346 -9.26 -0.01 12.70
CA ILE A 346 -10.43 0.53 12.00
C ILE A 346 -9.96 1.26 10.75
N GLY A 347 -10.34 0.75 9.59
CA GLY A 347 -9.96 1.29 8.29
C GLY A 347 -10.96 2.31 7.77
N LEU A 348 -10.46 3.43 7.27
CA LEU A 348 -11.19 4.46 6.54
C LEU A 348 -10.53 4.64 5.17
N MET A 349 -10.54 3.58 4.34
CA MET A 349 -9.81 3.55 3.08
C MET A 349 -10.73 3.79 1.88
N GLY A 350 -10.37 4.75 1.03
CA GLY A 350 -11.05 5.01 -0.25
C GLY A 350 -12.56 5.18 -0.09
N HIS A 351 -13.33 4.32 -0.77
CA HIS A 351 -14.81 4.38 -0.73
C HIS A 351 -15.41 4.08 0.65
N THR A 352 -14.71 3.37 1.52
CA THR A 352 -15.13 3.14 2.92
C THR A 352 -15.06 4.44 3.75
N SER A 353 -14.18 5.39 3.39
CA SER A 353 -13.97 6.65 4.12
C SER A 353 -15.12 7.62 3.87
N ARG A 354 -16.24 7.45 4.60
CA ARG A 354 -17.44 8.27 4.53
C ARG A 354 -18.06 8.42 5.93
N LYS A 355 -18.67 9.59 6.17
CA LYS A 355 -19.29 9.92 7.44
C LYS A 355 -20.35 8.90 7.88
N GLU A 356 -21.17 8.43 6.95
CA GLU A 356 -22.24 7.45 7.22
C GLU A 356 -21.69 6.14 7.77
N ASN A 357 -20.54 5.69 7.26
CA ASN A 357 -19.86 4.48 7.72
C ASN A 357 -19.27 4.66 9.12
N ILE A 358 -18.74 5.86 9.41
CA ILE A 358 -18.22 6.20 10.73
C ILE A 358 -19.34 6.22 11.76
N ASP A 359 -20.46 6.89 11.47
CA ASP A 359 -21.61 6.97 12.36
C ASP A 359 -22.16 5.56 12.67
N LEU A 360 -22.24 4.70 11.64
CA LEU A 360 -22.68 3.32 11.81
C LEU A 360 -21.69 2.50 12.67
N CYS A 361 -20.39 2.62 12.41
CA CYS A 361 -19.36 1.92 13.17
C CYS A 361 -19.37 2.34 14.65
N LEU A 362 -19.42 3.64 14.93
CA LEU A 362 -19.45 4.17 16.30
C LEU A 362 -20.71 3.71 17.04
N SER A 363 -21.87 3.77 16.38
CA SER A 363 -23.13 3.29 16.97
C SER A 363 -23.10 1.79 17.27
N ALA A 364 -22.50 1.00 16.40
CA ALA A 364 -22.36 -0.45 16.59
C ALA A 364 -21.36 -0.77 17.72
N LEU A 365 -20.22 -0.07 17.77
CA LEU A 365 -19.24 -0.21 18.86
C LEU A 365 -19.86 0.13 20.20
N GLN A 366 -20.61 1.24 20.31
CA GLN A 366 -21.29 1.65 21.55
C GLN A 366 -22.24 0.58 22.10
N LYS A 367 -22.85 -0.21 21.21
CA LYS A 367 -23.80 -1.28 21.61
C LYS A 367 -23.11 -2.61 21.89
N ALA A 368 -21.92 -2.80 21.32
CA ALA A 368 -21.15 -4.04 21.47
C ALA A 368 -20.21 -4.02 22.68
N LEU A 369 -19.89 -2.82 23.21
CA LEU A 369 -19.15 -2.59 24.46
C LEU A 369 -20.07 -2.65 25.68
#